data_3e3c55dddc35b2059700b9702332223c
#
_entry.id   3e3c55dddc35b2059700b9702332223c
#
_cell.length_a   1.000
_cell.length_b   1.000
_cell.length_c   1.000
_cell.angle_alpha   90.00
_cell.angle_beta   90.00
_cell.angle_gamma   90.00
#
_symmetry.space_group_name_H-M   'P 1'
#
loop_
_entity.id
_entity.type
_entity.pdbx_description
1 polymer ?
#
loop_
_entity_poly.entity_id
_entity_poly.type
_entity_poly.pdbx_seq_one_letter_code
_entity_poly.pdbx_strand_id
1 'polypeptide(L)'
;MKKIILGLLMIFVGLFIVLYSCIKNKKITPVQFPDVAIQNFKFPEDSTTINQWLSKQDTAQIISHSWGIWAGLTEPTNQKYNGQTLLVFETWLGIQEIANSSNNNTSKINRTALNVPKQFIHGALKDPQVIDTTFQVLETVSYDPWAANFAISNQLLTGSKLRSYAVSDGIGSIPDFPNASIVTKPTYYTGIPDKNSLIRVPVWVSPVPAKAFRSSDWKTWVYADINNRQKPNKILVPVTSSNPSKKEIENATCNLNEFINYKLDEEGAEYLNLHEDFNSTTYKDGDYVLLVAMHVATKEIKNWTWQTYFWCPDPKNPPSPSSKFAADLKPKELKGAASHYAVSVAYAMVWPNQPITGGSDKNTRPIISFNPYLEGGFGPKVFNYPNTYKPEFIYGMQTNCMSCHALATYKGTAGYTTDQYIDMKNLKLFKNDIQLDFLWSIQGNMDTLK
;
A
#
# COMPACT_ATOMS: atom_id res chain seq x y z
N MET A 1 -50.36 -26.73 -26.11
CA MET A 1 -49.64 -26.54 -24.83
C MET A 1 -48.15 -26.78 -24.89
N LYS A 2 -47.60 -27.90 -25.36
CA LYS A 2 -46.15 -28.15 -25.39
C LYS A 2 -45.33 -27.09 -26.16
N LYS A 3 -45.83 -26.56 -27.29
CA LYS A 3 -45.11 -25.50 -28.08
C LYS A 3 -45.09 -24.14 -27.37
N ILE A 4 -46.09 -23.81 -26.55
CA ILE A 4 -46.17 -22.55 -25.79
C ILE A 4 -45.21 -22.62 -24.61
N ILE A 5 -45.09 -23.76 -23.93
CA ILE A 5 -44.18 -23.97 -22.81
C ILE A 5 -42.72 -23.88 -23.28
N LEU A 6 -42.41 -24.43 -24.47
CA LEU A 6 -41.05 -24.37 -25.04
C LEU A 6 -40.66 -22.92 -25.41
N GLY A 7 -41.62 -22.14 -25.97
CA GLY A 7 -41.39 -20.72 -26.25
C GLY A 7 -41.16 -19.86 -25.02
N LEU A 8 -41.91 -20.08 -23.93
CA LEU A 8 -41.72 -19.40 -22.65
C LEU A 8 -40.40 -19.78 -22.00
N LEU A 9 -39.97 -21.05 -22.08
CA LEU A 9 -38.67 -21.49 -21.55
C LEU A 9 -37.49 -20.83 -22.30
N MET A 10 -37.58 -20.70 -23.64
CA MET A 10 -36.53 -20.00 -24.41
C MET A 10 -36.49 -18.49 -24.12
N ILE A 11 -37.62 -17.85 -23.90
CA ILE A 11 -37.66 -16.43 -23.50
C ILE A 11 -37.05 -16.25 -22.10
N PHE A 12 -37.36 -17.14 -21.15
CA PHE A 12 -36.76 -17.10 -19.80
C PHE A 12 -35.25 -17.36 -19.83
N VAL A 13 -34.76 -18.32 -20.62
CA VAL A 13 -33.32 -18.59 -20.78
C VAL A 13 -32.63 -17.41 -21.46
N GLY A 14 -33.25 -16.82 -22.49
CA GLY A 14 -32.74 -15.63 -23.17
C GLY A 14 -32.68 -14.42 -22.25
N LEU A 15 -33.70 -14.19 -21.39
CA LEU A 15 -33.67 -13.13 -20.39
C LEU A 15 -32.59 -13.36 -19.30
N PHE A 16 -32.42 -14.61 -18.88
CA PHE A 16 -31.38 -14.97 -17.90
C PHE A 16 -29.97 -14.77 -18.48
N ILE A 17 -29.73 -15.12 -19.74
CA ILE A 17 -28.45 -14.91 -20.44
C ILE A 17 -28.18 -13.40 -20.60
N VAL A 18 -29.18 -12.60 -20.97
CA VAL A 18 -29.05 -11.14 -21.08
C VAL A 18 -28.82 -10.50 -19.73
N LEU A 19 -29.55 -10.89 -18.68
CA LEU A 19 -29.34 -10.41 -17.31
C LEU A 19 -27.97 -10.82 -16.76
N TYR A 20 -27.53 -12.06 -17.01
CA TYR A 20 -26.21 -12.55 -16.61
C TYR A 20 -25.07 -11.84 -17.35
N SER A 21 -25.25 -11.57 -18.65
CA SER A 21 -24.29 -10.78 -19.46
C SER A 21 -24.24 -9.31 -19.03
N CYS A 22 -25.38 -8.72 -18.64
CA CYS A 22 -25.42 -7.35 -18.09
C CYS A 22 -24.80 -7.22 -16.69
N ILE A 23 -24.78 -8.30 -15.89
CA ILE A 23 -24.15 -8.31 -14.57
C ILE A 23 -22.60 -8.45 -14.68
N LYS A 24 -22.11 -9.12 -15.72
CA LYS A 24 -20.68 -9.44 -15.90
C LYS A 24 -19.79 -8.30 -16.41
N ASN A 25 -20.33 -7.16 -16.81
CA ASN A 25 -19.54 -6.13 -17.50
C ASN A 25 -19.72 -4.69 -16.97
N LYS A 26 -19.87 -4.48 -15.65
CA LYS A 26 -19.75 -3.12 -15.14
C LYS A 26 -18.27 -2.74 -15.12
N LYS A 27 -17.91 -1.82 -16.02
CA LYS A 27 -16.59 -1.21 -16.08
C LYS A 27 -16.28 -0.47 -14.79
N ILE A 28 -15.16 -0.79 -14.17
CA ILE A 28 -14.63 -0.02 -13.02
C ILE A 28 -14.00 1.26 -13.56
N THR A 29 -14.46 2.40 -13.05
CA THR A 29 -13.96 3.73 -13.43
C THR A 29 -13.20 4.33 -12.25
N PRO A 30 -11.95 4.75 -12.41
CA PRO A 30 -11.20 5.40 -11.37
C PRO A 30 -11.93 6.65 -10.85
N VAL A 31 -12.07 6.74 -9.53
CA VAL A 31 -12.73 7.86 -8.84
C VAL A 31 -11.67 8.83 -8.35
N GLN A 32 -11.90 10.13 -8.53
CA GLN A 32 -11.05 11.16 -7.94
C GLN A 32 -11.10 11.09 -6.42
N PHE A 33 -10.02 11.55 -5.76
CA PHE A 33 -10.01 11.70 -4.32
C PHE A 33 -11.15 12.66 -3.93
N PRO A 34 -12.05 12.28 -3.01
CA PRO A 34 -13.25 13.05 -2.68
C PRO A 34 -12.96 14.22 -1.74
N ASP A 35 -13.86 15.19 -1.72
CA ASP A 35 -13.95 16.14 -0.61
C ASP A 35 -14.43 15.41 0.65
N VAL A 36 -13.57 15.33 1.64
CA VAL A 36 -13.85 14.60 2.88
C VAL A 36 -14.39 15.59 3.94
N ALA A 37 -15.53 15.28 4.52
CA ALA A 37 -16.17 16.12 5.53
C ALA A 37 -15.50 15.96 6.93
N ILE A 38 -14.20 16.21 7.00
CA ILE A 38 -13.41 16.25 8.23
C ILE A 38 -12.99 17.69 8.51
N GLN A 39 -13.23 18.14 9.72
CA GLN A 39 -12.88 19.51 10.11
C GLN A 39 -11.37 19.77 9.94
N ASN A 40 -11.04 20.91 9.31
CA ASN A 40 -9.68 21.36 9.05
C ASN A 40 -8.85 20.44 8.13
N PHE A 41 -9.48 19.52 7.42
CA PHE A 41 -8.82 18.74 6.38
C PHE A 41 -9.11 19.32 5.01
N LYS A 42 -8.08 19.37 4.19
CA LYS A 42 -8.14 19.77 2.78
C LYS A 42 -7.19 18.89 1.97
N PHE A 43 -7.57 18.52 0.78
CA PHE A 43 -6.70 17.85 -0.18
C PHE A 43 -6.91 18.40 -1.61
N PRO A 44 -5.83 18.73 -2.37
CA PRO A 44 -4.46 18.86 -1.86
C PRO A 44 -4.34 20.06 -0.89
N GLU A 45 -3.53 19.87 0.16
CA GLU A 45 -3.18 20.98 1.04
C GLU A 45 -2.11 21.87 0.38
N ASP A 46 -2.06 23.12 0.76
CA ASP A 46 -1.04 24.05 0.27
C ASP A 46 0.34 23.65 0.81
N SER A 47 1.32 23.57 -0.10
CA SER A 47 2.69 23.20 0.27
C SER A 47 3.31 24.16 1.28
N THR A 48 2.92 25.43 1.29
CA THR A 48 3.36 26.43 2.29
C THR A 48 2.83 26.07 3.67
N THR A 49 1.57 25.63 3.76
CA THR A 49 0.95 25.17 5.01
C THR A 49 1.68 23.95 5.56
N ILE A 50 1.91 22.93 4.74
CA ILE A 50 2.64 21.72 5.16
C ILE A 50 4.07 22.10 5.61
N ASN A 51 4.76 22.94 4.87
CA ASN A 51 6.10 23.40 5.24
C ASN A 51 6.11 24.20 6.55
N GLN A 52 5.03 24.93 6.89
CA GLN A 52 4.88 25.56 8.20
C GLN A 52 4.73 24.52 9.32
N TRP A 53 3.95 23.44 9.10
CA TRP A 53 3.87 22.33 10.07
C TRP A 53 5.23 21.68 10.30
N LEU A 54 5.97 21.45 9.20
CA LEU A 54 7.33 20.87 9.28
C LEU A 54 8.30 21.77 10.05
N SER A 55 8.30 23.08 9.77
CA SER A 55 9.19 24.04 10.44
C SER A 55 8.91 24.16 11.95
N LYS A 56 7.63 24.03 12.33
CA LYS A 56 7.18 24.05 13.73
C LYS A 56 7.23 22.66 14.41
N GLN A 57 7.55 21.61 13.67
CA GLN A 57 7.44 20.22 14.11
C GLN A 57 6.03 19.88 14.65
N ASP A 58 4.99 20.41 13.98
CA ASP A 58 3.59 20.24 14.36
C ASP A 58 3.09 18.84 13.97
N THR A 59 3.50 17.86 14.75
CA THR A 59 3.16 16.45 14.54
C THR A 59 1.66 16.22 14.60
N ALA A 60 0.91 17.03 15.36
CA ALA A 60 -0.55 16.87 15.46
C ALA A 60 -1.23 17.20 14.12
N GLN A 61 -0.86 18.30 13.46
CA GLN A 61 -1.41 18.66 12.15
C GLN A 61 -1.02 17.63 11.09
N ILE A 62 0.24 17.19 11.08
CA ILE A 62 0.75 16.18 10.14
C ILE A 62 -0.03 14.87 10.28
N ILE A 63 -0.25 14.37 11.49
CA ILE A 63 -1.00 13.13 11.72
C ILE A 63 -2.48 13.31 11.40
N SER A 64 -3.09 14.44 11.78
CA SER A 64 -4.50 14.73 11.46
C SER A 64 -4.72 14.80 9.95
N HIS A 65 -3.81 15.43 9.21
CA HIS A 65 -3.84 15.46 7.76
C HIS A 65 -3.74 14.05 7.15
N SER A 66 -2.82 13.23 7.65
CA SER A 66 -2.70 11.82 7.24
C SER A 66 -4.01 11.02 7.46
N TRP A 67 -4.69 11.23 8.58
CA TRP A 67 -6.00 10.61 8.81
C TRP A 67 -7.08 11.08 7.83
N GLY A 68 -7.04 12.34 7.40
CA GLY A 68 -7.92 12.85 6.35
C GLY A 68 -7.65 12.17 5.01
N ILE A 69 -6.38 11.96 4.65
CA ILE A 69 -6.00 11.17 3.47
C ILE A 69 -6.59 9.75 3.57
N TRP A 70 -6.42 9.08 4.72
CA TRP A 70 -6.97 7.73 4.92
C TRP A 70 -8.49 7.68 4.77
N ALA A 71 -9.19 8.66 5.31
CA ALA A 71 -10.64 8.72 5.21
C ALA A 71 -11.10 8.87 3.75
N GLY A 72 -10.46 9.74 2.96
CA GLY A 72 -10.79 9.90 1.55
C GLY A 72 -10.49 8.65 0.71
N LEU A 73 -9.36 7.97 0.98
CA LEU A 73 -9.01 6.72 0.31
C LEU A 73 -10.02 5.60 0.58
N THR A 74 -10.54 5.56 1.81
CA THR A 74 -11.46 4.51 2.27
C THR A 74 -12.93 4.90 2.19
N GLU A 75 -13.25 6.03 1.55
CA GLU A 75 -14.63 6.44 1.27
C GLU A 75 -15.29 5.43 0.31
N PRO A 76 -16.50 4.94 0.62
CA PRO A 76 -17.23 4.05 -0.27
C PRO A 76 -17.65 4.76 -1.56
N THR A 77 -17.46 4.10 -2.69
CA THR A 77 -17.94 4.60 -3.98
C THR A 77 -19.35 4.05 -4.30
N ASN A 78 -19.93 4.49 -5.41
CA ASN A 78 -21.17 3.91 -5.95
C ASN A 78 -20.90 2.68 -6.83
N GLN A 79 -19.66 2.23 -6.95
CA GLN A 79 -19.25 1.09 -7.77
C GLN A 79 -19.18 -0.17 -6.93
N LYS A 80 -19.43 -1.30 -7.57
CA LYS A 80 -19.38 -2.62 -6.93
C LYS A 80 -18.56 -3.60 -7.76
N TYR A 81 -17.86 -4.48 -7.07
CA TYR A 81 -17.19 -5.65 -7.62
C TYR A 81 -17.60 -6.88 -6.79
N ASN A 82 -18.01 -7.95 -7.46
CA ASN A 82 -18.53 -9.18 -6.82
C ASN A 82 -19.53 -8.91 -5.67
N GLY A 83 -20.41 -7.91 -5.87
CA GLY A 83 -21.42 -7.53 -4.87
C GLY A 83 -20.92 -6.63 -3.74
N GLN A 84 -19.61 -6.46 -3.57
CA GLN A 84 -19.00 -5.57 -2.57
C GLN A 84 -18.86 -4.15 -3.12
N THR A 85 -19.13 -3.16 -2.28
CA THR A 85 -18.91 -1.75 -2.63
C THR A 85 -17.42 -1.45 -2.63
N LEU A 86 -16.93 -0.88 -3.72
CA LEU A 86 -15.53 -0.49 -3.85
C LEU A 86 -15.25 0.81 -3.09
N LEU A 87 -14.11 0.86 -2.43
CA LEU A 87 -13.54 2.06 -1.86
C LEU A 87 -12.81 2.89 -2.95
N VAL A 88 -12.56 4.15 -2.69
CA VAL A 88 -11.93 5.07 -3.66
C VAL A 88 -10.63 4.49 -4.20
N PHE A 89 -9.69 4.10 -3.33
CA PHE A 89 -8.38 3.58 -3.76
C PHE A 89 -8.48 2.27 -4.58
N GLU A 90 -9.50 1.46 -4.35
CA GLU A 90 -9.71 0.20 -5.06
C GLU A 90 -10.12 0.41 -6.52
N THR A 91 -10.62 1.60 -6.85
CA THR A 91 -10.98 1.95 -8.24
C THR A 91 -9.79 2.42 -9.07
N TRP A 92 -8.65 2.70 -8.47
CA TRP A 92 -7.50 3.33 -9.13
C TRP A 92 -6.73 2.38 -10.02
N LEU A 93 -6.04 2.96 -11.02
CA LEU A 93 -5.31 2.18 -12.02
C LEU A 93 -4.05 1.56 -11.40
N GLY A 94 -3.90 0.27 -11.63
CA GLY A 94 -2.68 -0.43 -11.31
C GLY A 94 -1.51 -0.03 -12.23
N ILE A 95 -0.30 -0.15 -11.71
CA ILE A 95 0.92 0.22 -12.45
C ILE A 95 1.07 -0.54 -13.78
N GLN A 96 0.60 -1.80 -13.87
CA GLN A 96 0.61 -2.57 -15.13
C GLN A 96 -0.37 -2.02 -16.16
N GLU A 97 -1.55 -1.58 -15.72
CA GLU A 97 -2.55 -0.95 -16.59
C GLU A 97 -1.99 0.36 -17.17
N ILE A 98 -1.30 1.14 -16.34
CA ILE A 98 -0.62 2.38 -16.74
C ILE A 98 0.51 2.09 -17.74
N ALA A 99 1.33 1.07 -17.49
CA ALA A 99 2.42 0.64 -18.36
C ALA A 99 1.90 0.21 -19.73
N ASN A 100 0.85 -0.62 -19.77
CA ASN A 100 0.22 -1.07 -21.01
C ASN A 100 -0.38 0.10 -21.80
N SER A 101 -1.00 1.06 -21.14
CA SER A 101 -1.55 2.25 -21.78
C SER A 101 -0.48 3.18 -22.33
N SER A 102 0.63 3.36 -21.60
CA SER A 102 1.77 4.16 -22.05
C SER A 102 2.43 3.58 -23.30
N ASN A 103 2.56 2.25 -23.38
CA ASN A 103 3.17 1.57 -24.52
C ASN A 103 2.27 1.56 -25.76
N ASN A 104 0.96 1.47 -25.57
CA ASN A 104 -0.02 1.40 -26.66
C ASN A 104 -0.57 2.78 -27.06
N ASN A 105 -0.12 3.85 -26.42
CA ASN A 105 -0.58 5.22 -26.66
C ASN A 105 -2.10 5.39 -26.53
N THR A 106 -2.74 4.62 -25.64
CA THR A 106 -4.19 4.64 -25.41
C THR A 106 -4.51 5.26 -24.05
N SER A 107 -5.31 6.33 -24.06
CA SER A 107 -5.82 6.95 -22.83
C SER A 107 -7.08 6.25 -22.29
N LYS A 108 -7.59 5.24 -22.98
CA LYS A 108 -8.81 4.50 -22.61
C LYS A 108 -8.45 3.12 -22.08
N ILE A 109 -8.49 2.97 -20.78
CA ILE A 109 -8.34 1.67 -20.12
C ILE A 109 -9.74 1.08 -19.94
N ASN A 110 -9.95 -0.09 -20.55
CA ASN A 110 -11.13 -0.90 -20.29
C ASN A 110 -10.83 -1.87 -19.17
N ARG A 111 -11.46 -1.66 -18.02
CA ARG A 111 -11.21 -2.40 -16.81
C ARG A 111 -12.49 -3.04 -16.31
N THR A 112 -12.53 -4.35 -16.26
CA THR A 112 -13.67 -5.16 -15.80
C THR A 112 -13.37 -5.89 -14.50
N ALA A 113 -12.10 -5.96 -14.11
CA ALA A 113 -11.64 -6.62 -12.90
C ALA A 113 -10.89 -5.65 -11.98
N LEU A 114 -10.74 -5.98 -10.71
CA LEU A 114 -9.86 -5.26 -9.79
C LEU A 114 -8.40 -5.43 -10.21
N ASN A 115 -7.58 -4.48 -9.78
CA ASN A 115 -6.14 -4.62 -9.82
C ASN A 115 -5.72 -5.74 -8.86
N VAL A 116 -5.45 -6.92 -9.40
CA VAL A 116 -5.18 -8.11 -8.61
C VAL A 116 -3.83 -7.98 -7.91
N PRO A 117 -3.76 -8.19 -6.59
CA PRO A 117 -2.50 -8.20 -5.87
C PRO A 117 -1.58 -9.30 -6.39
N LYS A 118 -0.29 -9.02 -6.44
CA LYS A 118 0.74 -10.00 -6.76
C LYS A 118 1.89 -9.87 -5.77
N GLN A 119 2.66 -10.94 -5.60
CA GLN A 119 3.82 -10.88 -4.76
C GLN A 119 4.91 -10.03 -5.44
N PHE A 120 5.34 -8.95 -4.76
CA PHE A 120 6.50 -8.18 -5.18
C PHE A 120 7.74 -8.70 -4.47
N ILE A 121 8.72 -9.08 -5.27
CA ILE A 121 10.08 -9.25 -4.77
C ILE A 121 10.76 -7.89 -4.90
N HIS A 122 11.04 -7.25 -3.79
CA HIS A 122 11.82 -6.02 -3.79
C HIS A 122 13.15 -6.25 -4.53
N GLY A 123 13.55 -5.33 -5.42
CA GLY A 123 14.72 -5.51 -6.28
C GLY A 123 16.01 -5.84 -5.53
N ALA A 124 16.16 -5.37 -4.28
CA ALA A 124 17.26 -5.71 -3.38
C ALA A 124 17.14 -7.12 -2.76
N LEU A 125 16.00 -7.79 -2.86
CA LEU A 125 15.72 -9.14 -2.33
C LEU A 125 15.81 -10.21 -3.42
N LYS A 126 16.42 -9.93 -4.56
CA LYS A 126 16.66 -10.93 -5.64
C LYS A 126 17.64 -12.05 -5.22
N ASP A 127 18.16 -12.03 -4.00
CA ASP A 127 18.92 -13.15 -3.45
C ASP A 127 17.96 -14.26 -3.01
N PRO A 128 17.95 -15.44 -3.67
CA PRO A 128 17.08 -16.55 -3.32
C PRO A 128 17.22 -17.04 -1.87
N GLN A 129 18.38 -16.77 -1.24
CA GLN A 129 18.64 -17.12 0.16
C GLN A 129 17.91 -16.21 1.16
N VAL A 130 17.34 -15.10 0.71
CA VAL A 130 16.64 -14.11 1.55
C VAL A 130 15.13 -14.21 1.38
N ILE A 131 14.65 -14.90 0.34
CA ILE A 131 13.22 -15.04 0.05
C ILE A 131 12.65 -16.09 0.99
N ASP A 132 11.77 -15.65 1.90
CA ASP A 132 10.96 -16.54 2.70
C ASP A 132 9.72 -16.95 1.91
N THR A 133 9.71 -18.18 1.44
CA THR A 133 8.61 -18.76 0.67
C THR A 133 7.37 -19.10 1.51
N THR A 134 7.46 -18.98 2.84
CA THR A 134 6.38 -19.38 3.77
C THR A 134 5.43 -18.25 4.13
N PHE A 135 5.81 -16.99 3.85
CA PHE A 135 4.99 -15.83 4.16
C PHE A 135 4.67 -15.02 2.91
N GLN A 136 3.40 -14.77 2.72
CA GLN A 136 2.90 -14.09 1.54
C GLN A 136 2.12 -12.85 1.91
N VAL A 137 2.76 -11.74 1.66
CA VAL A 137 2.10 -10.48 1.52
C VAL A 137 1.98 -10.19 0.03
N LEU A 138 0.76 -10.02 -0.43
CA LEU A 138 0.46 -9.65 -1.80
C LEU A 138 0.34 -8.13 -1.87
N GLU A 139 0.97 -7.55 -2.86
CA GLU A 139 1.02 -6.11 -3.02
C GLU A 139 0.51 -5.70 -4.40
N THR A 140 -0.04 -4.50 -4.50
CA THR A 140 -0.24 -3.83 -5.76
C THR A 140 0.23 -2.39 -5.63
N VAL A 141 0.46 -1.70 -6.74
CA VAL A 141 0.69 -0.26 -6.76
C VAL A 141 -0.38 0.36 -7.64
N SER A 142 -1.08 1.35 -7.10
CA SER A 142 -2.15 2.05 -7.80
C SER A 142 -1.92 3.56 -7.77
N TYR A 143 -2.25 4.20 -8.88
CA TYR A 143 -2.17 5.63 -9.06
C TYR A 143 -3.57 6.23 -9.15
N ASP A 144 -3.79 7.32 -8.44
CA ASP A 144 -5.01 8.09 -8.60
C ASP A 144 -5.16 8.64 -10.02
N PRO A 145 -6.32 9.17 -10.45
CA PRO A 145 -6.50 9.68 -11.79
C PRO A 145 -5.51 10.78 -12.21
N TRP A 146 -5.06 11.63 -11.30
CA TRP A 146 -4.07 12.67 -11.61
C TRP A 146 -2.69 12.07 -11.91
N ALA A 147 -2.21 11.22 -11.02
CA ALA A 147 -0.92 10.56 -11.18
C ALA A 147 -0.91 9.61 -12.38
N ALA A 148 -1.99 8.84 -12.58
CA ALA A 148 -2.12 7.92 -13.71
C ALA A 148 -2.10 8.64 -15.06
N ASN A 149 -2.90 9.70 -15.21
CA ASN A 149 -2.93 10.50 -16.44
C ASN A 149 -1.58 11.15 -16.72
N PHE A 150 -0.91 11.66 -15.69
CA PHE A 150 0.42 12.25 -15.83
C PHE A 150 1.46 11.21 -16.28
N ALA A 151 1.48 10.03 -15.65
CA ALA A 151 2.40 8.96 -16.00
C ALA A 151 2.18 8.46 -17.44
N ILE A 152 0.93 8.28 -17.87
CA ILE A 152 0.56 7.86 -19.23
C ILE A 152 0.97 8.95 -20.25
N SER A 153 0.56 10.19 -20.03
CA SER A 153 0.81 11.30 -20.97
C SER A 153 2.29 11.59 -21.16
N ASN A 154 3.10 11.39 -20.11
CA ASN A 154 4.55 11.54 -20.15
C ASN A 154 5.28 10.24 -20.48
N GLN A 155 4.58 9.13 -20.73
CA GLN A 155 5.14 7.82 -21.05
C GLN A 155 6.21 7.35 -20.03
N LEU A 156 5.99 7.63 -18.73
CA LEU A 156 7.00 7.42 -17.69
C LEU A 156 7.33 5.94 -17.43
N LEU A 157 6.52 5.01 -17.95
CA LEU A 157 6.78 3.57 -17.88
C LEU A 157 7.38 3.02 -19.18
N THR A 158 7.98 3.87 -20.02
CA THR A 158 8.63 3.50 -21.25
C THR A 158 10.14 3.79 -21.17
N GLY A 159 10.98 2.78 -21.34
CA GLY A 159 12.42 2.90 -21.15
C GLY A 159 13.11 3.90 -22.08
N SER A 160 12.64 4.05 -23.34
CA SER A 160 13.15 5.06 -24.28
C SER A 160 12.86 6.48 -23.77
N LYS A 161 11.68 6.69 -23.22
CA LYS A 161 11.29 8.00 -22.66
C LYS A 161 12.07 8.33 -21.40
N LEU A 162 12.23 7.39 -20.47
CA LEU A 162 13.06 7.61 -19.29
C LEU A 162 14.49 7.97 -19.65
N ARG A 163 15.11 7.25 -20.61
CA ARG A 163 16.46 7.57 -21.09
C ARG A 163 16.58 8.99 -21.68
N SER A 164 15.50 9.57 -22.20
CA SER A 164 15.54 10.95 -22.72
C SER A 164 15.74 12.01 -21.64
N TYR A 165 15.57 11.68 -20.36
CA TYR A 165 15.84 12.57 -19.23
C TYR A 165 17.29 12.46 -18.70
N ALA A 166 18.13 11.63 -19.30
CA ALA A 166 19.52 11.48 -18.87
C ALA A 166 20.33 12.77 -19.09
N VAL A 167 21.19 13.09 -18.13
CA VAL A 167 22.13 14.22 -18.19
C VAL A 167 23.53 13.69 -18.04
N SER A 168 24.39 13.95 -19.04
CA SER A 168 25.81 13.54 -18.99
C SER A 168 26.52 14.28 -17.87
N ASP A 169 27.26 13.52 -17.05
CA ASP A 169 28.01 14.02 -15.89
C ASP A 169 27.18 14.80 -14.86
N GLY A 170 25.86 14.71 -14.95
CA GLY A 170 24.90 15.38 -14.06
C GLY A 170 23.89 14.41 -13.45
N ILE A 171 22.77 14.97 -12.99
CA ILE A 171 21.64 14.25 -12.44
C ILE A 171 20.44 14.51 -13.35
N GLY A 172 19.94 13.46 -14.01
CA GLY A 172 18.69 13.51 -14.73
C GLY A 172 17.48 13.45 -13.77
N SER A 173 16.31 13.88 -14.23
CA SER A 173 15.07 13.78 -13.47
C SER A 173 13.87 13.75 -14.39
N ILE A 174 12.88 12.93 -14.07
CA ILE A 174 11.55 13.04 -14.69
C ILE A 174 10.89 14.35 -14.25
N PRO A 175 9.86 14.84 -14.96
CA PRO A 175 9.07 15.97 -14.49
C PRO A 175 8.37 15.64 -13.17
N ASP A 176 8.18 16.65 -12.32
CA ASP A 176 7.40 16.52 -11.08
C ASP A 176 5.96 16.16 -11.38
N PHE A 177 5.41 15.24 -10.59
CA PHE A 177 3.99 14.93 -10.63
C PHE A 177 3.14 16.13 -10.18
N PRO A 178 1.87 16.25 -10.65
CA PRO A 178 0.94 17.26 -10.17
C PRO A 178 0.72 17.17 -8.65
N ASN A 179 0.50 18.32 -7.99
CA ASN A 179 0.35 18.39 -6.54
C ASN A 179 -0.85 17.63 -5.95
N ALA A 180 -1.84 17.29 -6.78
CA ALA A 180 -2.98 16.47 -6.38
C ALA A 180 -2.75 14.94 -6.60
N SER A 181 -1.55 14.54 -7.00
CA SER A 181 -1.22 13.13 -7.27
C SER A 181 -1.13 12.32 -5.99
N ILE A 182 -1.74 11.14 -6.00
CA ILE A 182 -1.65 10.14 -4.94
C ILE A 182 -1.20 8.80 -5.55
N VAL A 183 -0.27 8.15 -4.86
CA VAL A 183 0.15 6.77 -5.17
C VAL A 183 -0.04 5.91 -3.93
N THR A 184 -0.68 4.76 -4.10
CA THR A 184 -0.91 3.80 -3.02
C THR A 184 -0.22 2.49 -3.30
N LYS A 185 0.23 1.83 -2.22
CA LYS A 185 0.77 0.47 -2.26
C LYS A 185 0.03 -0.35 -1.19
N PRO A 186 -1.21 -0.80 -1.48
CA PRO A 186 -1.92 -1.69 -0.58
C PRO A 186 -1.23 -3.04 -0.52
N THR A 187 -1.26 -3.61 0.68
CA THR A 187 -0.61 -4.86 1.06
C THR A 187 -1.66 -5.77 1.67
N TYR A 188 -1.80 -6.94 1.10
CA TYR A 188 -2.87 -7.87 1.46
C TYR A 188 -2.30 -9.16 2.03
N TYR A 189 -3.07 -9.76 2.90
CA TYR A 189 -2.91 -11.13 3.38
C TYR A 189 -4.02 -12.00 2.80
N THR A 190 -3.66 -13.11 2.19
CA THR A 190 -4.65 -14.07 1.69
C THR A 190 -5.07 -15.02 2.79
N GLY A 191 -6.35 -15.23 2.93
CA GLY A 191 -6.92 -16.06 3.98
C GLY A 191 -7.85 -17.15 3.47
N ILE A 192 -7.52 -18.38 3.81
CA ILE A 192 -8.39 -19.55 3.59
C ILE A 192 -9.08 -19.84 4.91
N PRO A 193 -10.43 -19.81 4.98
CA PRO A 193 -11.15 -20.12 6.20
C PRO A 193 -10.94 -21.57 6.64
N ASP A 194 -10.74 -21.78 7.91
CA ASP A 194 -10.73 -23.12 8.51
C ASP A 194 -12.16 -23.71 8.60
N LYS A 195 -12.25 -24.94 9.13
CA LYS A 195 -13.54 -25.63 9.36
C LYS A 195 -14.52 -24.90 10.29
N ASN A 196 -14.05 -23.92 11.06
CA ASN A 196 -14.86 -23.08 11.96
C ASN A 196 -15.22 -21.75 11.31
N SER A 197 -14.87 -21.54 10.04
CA SER A 197 -15.04 -20.29 9.29
C SER A 197 -14.17 -19.16 9.82
N LEU A 198 -12.97 -19.45 10.31
CA LEU A 198 -12.00 -18.51 10.84
C LEU A 198 -10.78 -18.44 9.92
N ILE A 199 -10.35 -17.22 9.62
CA ILE A 199 -9.08 -16.94 8.95
C ILE A 199 -8.07 -16.51 10.00
N ARG A 200 -6.93 -17.21 10.08
CA ARG A 200 -5.83 -16.86 10.97
C ARG A 200 -4.97 -15.79 10.30
N VAL A 201 -4.82 -14.63 10.94
CA VAL A 201 -4.08 -13.47 10.41
C VAL A 201 -2.93 -13.12 11.34
N PRO A 202 -1.68 -13.03 10.86
CA PRO A 202 -0.57 -12.56 11.68
C PRO A 202 -0.75 -11.06 11.97
N VAL A 203 -0.46 -10.65 13.22
CA VAL A 203 -0.62 -9.26 13.63
C VAL A 203 0.61 -8.74 14.38
N TRP A 204 0.93 -7.48 14.10
CA TRP A 204 2.02 -6.78 14.74
C TRP A 204 1.59 -6.27 16.13
N VAL A 205 2.37 -6.60 17.15
CA VAL A 205 2.06 -6.20 18.53
C VAL A 205 3.22 -5.54 19.27
N SER A 206 4.42 -5.42 18.67
CA SER A 206 5.58 -4.81 19.36
C SER A 206 6.04 -5.62 20.63
N PRO A 207 7.25 -5.49 21.18
CA PRO A 207 8.23 -4.45 20.89
C PRO A 207 8.96 -4.65 19.55
N VAL A 208 9.58 -3.55 19.09
CA VAL A 208 10.40 -3.55 17.88
C VAL A 208 11.77 -4.16 18.19
N PRO A 209 12.11 -5.38 17.69
CA PRO A 209 13.44 -5.92 17.88
C PRO A 209 14.45 -5.26 16.92
N ALA A 210 15.71 -5.16 17.34
CA ALA A 210 16.81 -4.69 16.51
C ALA A 210 17.29 -5.84 15.57
N LYS A 211 16.39 -6.35 14.73
CA LYS A 211 16.66 -7.39 13.73
C LYS A 211 15.58 -7.39 12.67
N ALA A 212 15.82 -8.06 11.53
CA ALA A 212 14.74 -8.41 10.61
C ALA A 212 13.69 -9.26 11.33
N PHE A 213 12.41 -8.86 11.24
CA PHE A 213 11.34 -9.51 11.97
C PHE A 213 10.10 -9.57 11.09
N ARG A 214 10.05 -10.59 10.25
CA ARG A 214 8.97 -10.81 9.31
C ARG A 214 7.70 -11.22 10.04
N SER A 215 6.57 -10.99 9.41
CA SER A 215 5.27 -11.39 9.94
C SER A 215 5.13 -12.89 10.18
N SER A 216 5.87 -13.76 9.46
CA SER A 216 6.04 -15.17 9.77
C SER A 216 6.75 -15.43 11.11
N ASP A 217 7.60 -14.50 11.54
CA ASP A 217 8.39 -14.61 12.77
C ASP A 217 7.67 -14.05 14.01
N TRP A 218 6.59 -13.28 13.82
CA TRP A 218 5.91 -12.56 14.92
C TRP A 218 5.29 -13.50 15.95
N LYS A 219 4.85 -14.68 15.51
CA LYS A 219 4.19 -15.70 16.37
C LYS A 219 3.00 -15.13 17.14
N THR A 220 2.31 -14.16 16.55
CA THR A 220 1.14 -13.48 17.10
C THR A 220 0.05 -13.43 16.05
N TRP A 221 -1.16 -13.85 16.42
CA TRP A 221 -2.27 -13.98 15.49
C TRP A 221 -3.58 -13.50 16.07
N VAL A 222 -4.46 -13.04 15.21
CA VAL A 222 -5.90 -12.93 15.43
C VAL A 222 -6.64 -13.85 14.48
N TYR A 223 -7.93 -13.96 14.66
CA TYR A 223 -8.81 -14.74 13.80
C TYR A 223 -9.91 -13.85 13.26
N ALA A 224 -10.13 -13.81 11.94
CA ALA A 224 -11.23 -13.13 11.31
C ALA A 224 -12.39 -14.11 11.06
N ASP A 225 -13.53 -13.88 11.66
CA ASP A 225 -14.74 -14.69 11.49
C ASP A 225 -15.47 -14.24 10.22
N ILE A 226 -15.48 -15.07 9.18
CA ILE A 226 -16.10 -14.74 7.89
C ILE A 226 -17.61 -14.60 7.96
N ASN A 227 -18.25 -15.10 9.03
CA ASN A 227 -19.68 -14.99 9.26
C ASN A 227 -20.06 -13.79 10.12
N ASN A 228 -19.09 -12.99 10.57
CA ASN A 228 -19.29 -11.78 11.38
C ASN A 228 -20.16 -12.00 12.64
N ARG A 229 -19.89 -13.07 13.39
CA ARG A 229 -20.67 -13.48 14.58
C ARG A 229 -20.18 -12.83 15.88
N GLN A 230 -19.09 -12.08 15.82
CA GLN A 230 -18.46 -11.50 17.00
C GLN A 230 -19.10 -10.17 17.39
N LYS A 231 -18.95 -9.78 18.66
CA LYS A 231 -19.28 -8.41 19.08
C LYS A 231 -18.29 -7.45 18.37
N PRO A 232 -18.79 -6.47 17.62
CA PRO A 232 -17.91 -5.56 16.87
C PRO A 232 -17.07 -4.67 17.79
N ASN A 233 -15.90 -4.28 17.31
CA ASN A 233 -14.97 -3.34 17.96
C ASN A 233 -14.55 -3.76 19.38
N LYS A 234 -14.46 -5.05 19.67
CA LYS A 234 -13.88 -5.51 20.94
C LYS A 234 -12.36 -5.38 20.88
N ILE A 235 -11.74 -5.10 22.01
CA ILE A 235 -10.28 -5.18 22.14
C ILE A 235 -9.87 -6.66 22.03
N LEU A 236 -8.98 -6.96 21.11
CA LEU A 236 -8.50 -8.31 20.88
C LEU A 236 -7.27 -8.60 21.72
N VAL A 237 -7.18 -9.83 22.19
CA VAL A 237 -5.96 -10.35 22.80
C VAL A 237 -5.33 -11.34 21.80
N PRO A 238 -4.30 -10.94 21.05
CA PRO A 238 -3.67 -11.82 20.08
C PRO A 238 -3.13 -13.09 20.71
N VAL A 239 -3.26 -14.19 19.98
CA VAL A 239 -2.74 -15.49 20.39
C VAL A 239 -1.23 -15.55 20.10
N THR A 240 -0.46 -16.06 21.06
CA THR A 240 0.99 -16.29 20.93
C THR A 240 1.34 -17.78 20.98
N SER A 241 0.42 -18.63 21.42
CA SER A 241 0.59 -20.08 21.49
C SER A 241 0.42 -20.74 20.13
N SER A 242 1.24 -21.72 19.81
CA SER A 242 1.07 -22.59 18.63
C SER A 242 -0.16 -23.50 18.75
N ASN A 243 -0.65 -23.74 19.96
CA ASN A 243 -1.82 -24.57 20.24
C ASN A 243 -2.78 -23.86 21.22
N PRO A 244 -3.50 -22.82 20.75
CA PRO A 244 -4.35 -22.01 21.60
C PRO A 244 -5.58 -22.76 22.09
N SER A 245 -6.00 -22.47 23.31
CA SER A 245 -7.26 -22.90 23.86
C SER A 245 -8.44 -22.24 23.14
N LYS A 246 -9.63 -22.82 23.25
CA LYS A 246 -10.87 -22.26 22.70
C LYS A 246 -11.10 -20.81 23.18
N LYS A 247 -10.84 -20.53 24.47
CA LYS A 247 -11.01 -19.19 25.04
C LYS A 247 -10.01 -18.18 24.49
N GLU A 248 -8.77 -18.58 24.24
CA GLU A 248 -7.76 -17.70 23.60
C GLU A 248 -8.19 -17.36 22.17
N ILE A 249 -8.67 -18.35 21.40
CA ILE A 249 -9.22 -18.12 20.07
C ILE A 249 -10.40 -17.14 20.14
N GLU A 250 -11.36 -17.37 21.02
CA GLU A 250 -12.52 -16.47 21.21
C GLU A 250 -12.08 -15.03 21.52
N ASN A 251 -11.08 -14.83 22.38
CA ASN A 251 -10.57 -13.52 22.74
C ASN A 251 -9.82 -12.84 21.60
N ALA A 252 -9.23 -13.62 20.71
CA ALA A 252 -8.47 -13.14 19.55
C ALA A 252 -9.31 -13.05 18.27
N THR A 253 -10.61 -13.41 18.30
CA THR A 253 -11.47 -13.42 17.10
C THR A 253 -12.21 -12.09 16.94
N CYS A 254 -12.08 -11.46 15.77
CA CYS A 254 -12.88 -10.32 15.31
C CYS A 254 -13.79 -10.72 14.15
N ASN A 255 -14.60 -9.81 13.67
CA ASN A 255 -15.38 -10.00 12.46
C ASN A 255 -14.51 -9.73 11.21
N LEU A 256 -14.79 -10.43 10.11
CA LEU A 256 -14.11 -10.17 8.84
C LEU A 256 -14.31 -8.73 8.35
N ASN A 257 -15.49 -8.16 8.57
CA ASN A 257 -15.82 -6.77 8.20
C ASN A 257 -15.10 -5.70 9.05
N GLU A 258 -14.25 -6.08 10.00
CA GLU A 258 -13.30 -5.21 10.69
C GLU A 258 -11.97 -5.08 9.91
N PHE A 259 -11.79 -5.86 8.83
CA PHE A 259 -10.78 -5.66 7.80
C PHE A 259 -11.41 -5.07 6.54
N ILE A 260 -10.69 -4.19 5.85
CA ILE A 260 -10.94 -3.92 4.43
C ILE A 260 -10.58 -5.22 3.71
N ASN A 261 -11.54 -5.79 3.00
CA ASN A 261 -11.37 -7.12 2.41
C ASN A 261 -12.20 -7.28 1.14
N TYR A 262 -11.82 -8.25 0.31
CA TYR A 262 -12.67 -8.71 -0.79
C TYR A 262 -12.51 -10.23 -0.96
N LYS A 263 -13.48 -10.84 -1.64
CA LYS A 263 -13.40 -12.23 -2.08
C LYS A 263 -12.70 -12.31 -3.43
N LEU A 264 -11.82 -13.27 -3.60
CA LEU A 264 -11.32 -13.65 -4.90
C LEU A 264 -12.49 -14.20 -5.74
N ASP A 265 -12.49 -13.88 -7.01
CA ASP A 265 -13.21 -14.61 -8.04
C ASP A 265 -12.29 -15.64 -8.71
N GLU A 266 -12.84 -16.42 -9.63
CA GLU A 266 -12.10 -17.45 -10.37
C GLU A 266 -10.87 -16.86 -11.08
N GLU A 267 -11.02 -15.69 -11.73
CA GLU A 267 -9.94 -15.01 -12.46
C GLU A 267 -8.82 -14.56 -11.49
N GLY A 268 -9.18 -13.97 -10.34
CA GLY A 268 -8.22 -13.54 -9.32
C GLY A 268 -7.50 -14.72 -8.67
N ALA A 269 -8.21 -15.82 -8.40
CA ALA A 269 -7.62 -17.04 -7.84
C ALA A 269 -6.66 -17.70 -8.85
N GLU A 270 -7.06 -17.81 -10.13
CA GLU A 270 -6.20 -18.32 -11.19
C GLU A 270 -4.95 -17.46 -11.37
N TYR A 271 -5.11 -16.13 -11.37
CA TYR A 271 -3.98 -15.20 -11.46
C TYR A 271 -2.98 -15.44 -10.34
N LEU A 272 -3.43 -15.54 -9.08
CA LEU A 272 -2.55 -15.80 -7.94
C LEU A 272 -1.84 -17.15 -8.07
N ASN A 273 -2.56 -18.20 -8.47
CA ASN A 273 -1.99 -19.54 -8.65
C ASN A 273 -0.92 -19.59 -9.76
N LEU A 274 -1.06 -18.77 -10.81
CA LEU A 274 -0.10 -18.73 -11.93
C LEU A 274 1.15 -17.89 -11.62
N HIS A 275 1.03 -16.88 -10.75
CA HIS A 275 2.09 -15.90 -10.51
C HIS A 275 2.76 -16.05 -9.13
N GLU A 276 2.35 -17.04 -8.35
CA GLU A 276 2.97 -17.36 -7.07
C GLU A 276 4.00 -18.47 -7.22
N ASP A 277 5.20 -18.12 -7.62
CA ASP A 277 6.32 -19.07 -7.76
C ASP A 277 6.77 -19.71 -6.45
N PHE A 278 6.20 -19.29 -5.31
CA PHE A 278 6.77 -19.57 -3.98
C PHE A 278 5.82 -20.24 -3.00
N ASN A 279 4.61 -20.65 -3.41
CA ASN A 279 3.64 -21.21 -2.47
C ASN A 279 3.07 -22.57 -2.86
N SER A 280 2.98 -23.43 -1.86
CA SER A 280 2.20 -24.69 -1.92
C SER A 280 0.69 -24.48 -1.74
N THR A 281 0.24 -23.24 -1.56
CA THR A 281 -1.16 -22.90 -1.32
C THR A 281 -1.88 -22.70 -2.65
N THR A 282 -2.98 -23.41 -2.85
CA THR A 282 -3.84 -23.23 -4.03
C THR A 282 -5.04 -22.36 -3.66
N TYR A 283 -5.14 -21.19 -4.28
CA TYR A 283 -6.28 -20.29 -4.13
C TYR A 283 -7.44 -20.71 -5.03
N LYS A 284 -8.64 -20.41 -4.59
CA LYS A 284 -9.87 -20.68 -5.31
C LYS A 284 -10.88 -19.57 -5.16
N ASP A 285 -11.88 -19.58 -6.02
CA ASP A 285 -13.04 -18.70 -5.93
C ASP A 285 -13.65 -18.77 -4.52
N GLY A 286 -13.90 -17.61 -3.94
CA GLY A 286 -14.44 -17.47 -2.59
C GLY A 286 -13.41 -17.36 -1.47
N ASP A 287 -12.11 -17.53 -1.71
CA ASP A 287 -11.07 -17.22 -0.73
C ASP A 287 -10.98 -15.70 -0.50
N TYR A 288 -10.41 -15.29 0.63
CA TYR A 288 -10.45 -13.90 1.07
C TYR A 288 -9.09 -13.24 0.97
N VAL A 289 -9.13 -11.97 0.61
CA VAL A 289 -7.96 -11.08 0.59
C VAL A 289 -8.23 -9.93 1.57
N LEU A 290 -7.39 -9.82 2.60
CA LEU A 290 -7.53 -8.86 3.69
C LEU A 290 -6.44 -7.79 3.57
N LEU A 291 -6.82 -6.53 3.50
CA LEU A 291 -5.85 -5.43 3.57
C LEU A 291 -5.23 -5.40 4.97
N VAL A 292 -3.96 -5.71 5.08
CA VAL A 292 -3.25 -5.66 6.37
C VAL A 292 -2.41 -4.40 6.50
N ALA A 293 -2.03 -3.78 5.38
CA ALA A 293 -1.22 -2.57 5.36
C ALA A 293 -1.41 -1.77 4.05
N MET A 294 -1.03 -0.48 4.07
CA MET A 294 -0.98 0.35 2.86
C MET A 294 0.01 1.49 3.04
N HIS A 295 0.96 1.61 2.10
CA HIS A 295 1.69 2.85 1.92
C HIS A 295 0.91 3.82 1.04
N VAL A 296 1.00 5.08 1.37
CA VAL A 296 0.40 6.18 0.61
C VAL A 296 1.40 7.32 0.49
N ALA A 297 1.56 7.84 -0.71
CA ALA A 297 2.34 9.04 -0.97
C ALA A 297 1.46 10.08 -1.67
N THR A 298 1.52 11.36 -1.25
CA THR A 298 0.83 12.47 -1.90
C THR A 298 1.80 13.56 -2.31
N LYS A 299 1.64 14.15 -3.51
CA LYS A 299 2.58 15.13 -4.10
C LYS A 299 2.38 16.56 -3.58
N GLU A 300 1.79 16.77 -2.44
CA GLU A 300 1.47 18.10 -1.90
C GLU A 300 2.70 18.97 -1.59
N ILE A 301 3.87 18.33 -1.42
CA ILE A 301 5.17 18.98 -1.32
C ILE A 301 6.16 18.38 -2.31
N LYS A 302 7.28 19.04 -2.55
CA LYS A 302 8.30 18.64 -3.54
C LYS A 302 8.76 17.20 -3.41
N ASN A 303 8.97 16.72 -2.21
CA ASN A 303 9.48 15.39 -1.86
C ASN A 303 8.37 14.43 -1.40
N TRP A 304 7.12 14.74 -1.74
CA TRP A 304 5.91 14.02 -1.35
C TRP A 304 5.69 14.00 0.18
N THR A 305 4.47 13.82 0.61
CA THR A 305 4.16 13.40 1.98
C THR A 305 4.05 11.89 2.00
N TRP A 306 4.50 11.26 3.08
CA TRP A 306 4.53 9.83 3.22
C TRP A 306 3.78 9.41 4.47
N GLN A 307 2.83 8.50 4.30
CA GLN A 307 2.09 7.88 5.38
C GLN A 307 1.90 6.39 5.11
N THR A 308 1.87 5.62 6.17
CA THR A 308 1.61 4.19 6.09
C THR A 308 0.60 3.77 7.14
N TYR A 309 -0.30 2.89 6.74
CA TYR A 309 -1.37 2.38 7.58
C TYR A 309 -1.21 0.87 7.73
N PHE A 310 -1.54 0.35 8.91
CA PHE A 310 -1.53 -1.09 9.15
C PHE A 310 -2.66 -1.47 10.11
N TRP A 311 -3.26 -2.63 9.86
CA TRP A 311 -4.33 -3.15 10.71
C TRP A 311 -3.81 -3.47 12.11
N CYS A 312 -4.59 -3.17 13.13
CA CYS A 312 -4.17 -3.24 14.53
C CYS A 312 -5.25 -3.87 15.41
N PRO A 313 -4.92 -4.86 16.27
CA PRO A 313 -5.87 -5.51 17.16
C PRO A 313 -6.42 -4.59 18.27
N ASP A 314 -5.68 -3.56 18.65
CA ASP A 314 -6.15 -2.47 19.52
C ASP A 314 -5.89 -1.12 18.84
N PRO A 315 -6.83 -0.62 18.03
CA PRO A 315 -6.67 0.63 17.30
C PRO A 315 -6.68 1.89 18.18
N LYS A 316 -6.91 1.75 19.49
CA LYS A 316 -6.83 2.85 20.45
C LYS A 316 -5.44 2.96 21.09
N ASN A 317 -4.68 1.86 21.13
CA ASN A 317 -3.32 1.81 21.64
C ASN A 317 -2.43 1.04 20.66
N PRO A 318 -2.24 1.56 19.45
CA PRO A 318 -1.47 0.87 18.42
C PRO A 318 0.00 0.74 18.83
N PRO A 319 0.66 -0.34 18.39
CA PRO A 319 2.09 -0.51 18.63
C PRO A 319 2.93 0.44 17.76
N SER A 320 4.21 0.66 18.15
CA SER A 320 5.19 1.31 17.27
C SER A 320 5.22 0.63 15.89
N PRO A 321 5.36 1.41 14.80
CA PRO A 321 5.75 2.82 14.70
C PRO A 321 4.60 3.83 14.87
N SER A 322 3.38 3.39 15.12
CA SER A 322 2.28 4.27 15.52
C SER A 322 2.35 4.61 17.02
N SER A 323 1.35 5.28 17.54
CA SER A 323 1.25 5.65 18.95
C SER A 323 -0.18 5.94 19.39
N LYS A 324 -0.41 5.91 20.69
CA LYS A 324 -1.67 6.39 21.26
C LYS A 324 -1.99 7.83 20.86
N PHE A 325 -0.98 8.70 20.79
CA PHE A 325 -1.16 10.08 20.33
C PHE A 325 -1.72 10.13 18.89
N ALA A 326 -1.19 9.29 17.99
CA ALA A 326 -1.70 9.20 16.64
C ALA A 326 -3.13 8.63 16.60
N ALA A 327 -3.44 7.66 17.46
CA ALA A 327 -4.78 7.11 17.57
C ALA A 327 -5.81 8.11 18.11
N ASP A 328 -5.42 8.96 19.07
CA ASP A 328 -6.29 9.97 19.67
C ASP A 328 -6.67 11.09 18.66
N LEU A 329 -5.87 11.28 17.61
CA LEU A 329 -6.14 12.24 16.52
C LEU A 329 -7.00 11.64 15.38
N LYS A 330 -7.37 10.37 15.46
CA LYS A 330 -8.23 9.72 14.47
C LYS A 330 -9.61 10.37 14.44
N PRO A 331 -10.10 10.83 13.27
CA PRO A 331 -11.40 11.49 13.18
C PRO A 331 -12.55 10.53 13.53
N LYS A 332 -13.58 11.03 14.17
CA LYS A 332 -14.76 10.25 14.59
C LYS A 332 -15.61 9.78 13.40
N GLU A 333 -15.47 10.44 12.29
CA GLU A 333 -16.11 10.14 11.01
C GLU A 333 -15.58 8.84 10.41
N LEU A 334 -14.33 8.48 10.69
CA LEU A 334 -13.71 7.25 10.23
C LEU A 334 -14.28 6.03 10.98
N LYS A 335 -15.10 5.25 10.31
CA LYS A 335 -15.85 4.12 10.88
C LYS A 335 -15.62 2.82 10.11
N GLY A 336 -16.21 1.73 10.62
CA GLY A 336 -16.12 0.40 10.01
C GLY A 336 -14.68 -0.10 9.96
N ALA A 337 -14.36 -0.88 8.92
CA ALA A 337 -13.04 -1.48 8.76
C ALA A 337 -11.90 -0.45 8.81
N ALA A 338 -12.08 0.71 8.18
CA ALA A 338 -11.04 1.75 8.12
C ALA A 338 -10.62 2.28 9.51
N SER A 339 -11.48 2.19 10.52
CA SER A 339 -11.16 2.62 11.89
C SER A 339 -10.21 1.69 12.66
N HIS A 340 -9.99 0.47 12.16
CA HIS A 340 -9.11 -0.52 12.78
C HIS A 340 -7.63 -0.39 12.39
N TYR A 341 -7.28 0.60 11.57
CA TYR A 341 -5.90 0.83 11.14
C TYR A 341 -5.20 1.84 12.06
N ALA A 342 -3.91 1.64 12.19
CA ALA A 342 -2.96 2.56 12.82
C ALA A 342 -2.19 3.31 11.72
N VAL A 343 -1.59 4.47 12.04
CA VAL A 343 -0.84 5.30 11.10
C VAL A 343 0.55 5.60 11.60
N SER A 344 1.51 5.65 10.66
CA SER A 344 2.83 6.24 10.86
C SER A 344 3.15 7.18 9.69
N VAL A 345 3.87 8.27 9.94
CA VAL A 345 4.07 9.34 8.97
C VAL A 345 5.54 9.74 8.84
N ALA A 346 5.94 10.12 7.62
CA ALA A 346 7.25 10.67 7.30
C ALA A 346 7.09 11.84 6.31
N TYR A 347 6.68 13.00 6.80
CA TYR A 347 6.59 14.25 5.99
C TYR A 347 7.95 14.95 5.88
N ALA A 348 8.95 14.48 6.60
CA ALA A 348 10.35 14.87 6.51
C ALA A 348 11.25 13.64 6.71
N MET A 349 12.50 13.71 6.26
CA MET A 349 13.49 12.66 6.48
C MET A 349 14.04 12.69 7.89
N VAL A 350 14.28 13.88 8.43
CA VAL A 350 14.90 14.13 9.73
C VAL A 350 14.27 15.34 10.43
N TRP A 351 14.46 15.47 11.74
CA TRP A 351 14.10 16.65 12.53
C TRP A 351 15.34 17.39 13.05
N PRO A 352 15.42 18.73 12.98
CA PRO A 352 14.54 19.63 12.21
C PRO A 352 14.58 19.30 10.71
N ASN A 353 13.45 19.61 10.03
CA ASN A 353 13.32 19.36 8.61
C ASN A 353 14.44 20.07 7.83
N GLN A 354 14.99 19.35 6.85
CA GLN A 354 16.02 19.86 5.97
C GLN A 354 15.44 20.18 4.58
N PRO A 355 15.99 21.18 3.87
CA PRO A 355 15.60 21.43 2.49
C PRO A 355 15.91 20.18 1.63
N ILE A 356 15.14 19.96 0.57
CA ILE A 356 15.29 18.81 -0.33
C ILE A 356 16.69 18.74 -0.99
N THR A 357 17.38 19.87 -1.10
CA THR A 357 18.74 19.99 -1.63
C THR A 357 19.58 20.93 -0.77
N GLY A 358 20.85 20.56 -0.54
CA GLY A 358 21.80 21.37 0.22
C GLY A 358 21.61 21.33 1.73
N GLY A 359 20.78 20.43 2.24
CA GLY A 359 20.65 20.15 3.66
C GLY A 359 21.73 19.20 4.19
N SER A 360 21.66 18.82 5.45
CA SER A 360 22.59 17.89 6.09
C SER A 360 21.96 17.14 7.27
N ASP A 361 22.63 16.08 7.72
CA ASP A 361 22.31 15.38 8.98
C ASP A 361 22.87 16.10 10.22
N LYS A 362 23.60 17.20 10.05
CA LYS A 362 24.24 17.88 11.18
C LYS A 362 23.18 18.50 12.11
N ASN A 363 23.28 18.17 13.40
CA ASN A 363 22.34 18.63 14.44
C ASN A 363 20.88 18.19 14.18
N THR A 364 20.68 17.11 13.47
CA THR A 364 19.36 16.51 13.24
C THR A 364 19.21 15.21 14.02
N ARG A 365 17.98 14.72 14.09
CA ARG A 365 17.63 13.37 14.57
C ARG A 365 16.76 12.66 13.55
N PRO A 366 16.86 11.33 13.41
CA PRO A 366 16.07 10.58 12.47
C PRO A 366 14.58 10.61 12.80
N ILE A 367 13.76 10.49 11.77
CA ILE A 367 12.33 10.18 11.89
C ILE A 367 12.15 8.74 11.47
N ILE A 368 11.65 7.91 12.38
CA ILE A 368 11.36 6.51 12.10
C ILE A 368 9.90 6.39 11.67
N SER A 369 9.68 5.89 10.45
CA SER A 369 8.37 5.55 9.92
C SER A 369 8.50 4.37 8.96
N PHE A 370 7.88 3.25 9.30
CA PHE A 370 7.91 2.01 8.54
C PHE A 370 6.55 1.30 8.62
N ASN A 371 6.34 0.33 7.73
CA ASN A 371 5.20 -0.58 7.85
C ASN A 371 5.69 -1.94 8.35
N PRO A 372 5.14 -2.47 9.44
CA PRO A 372 5.56 -3.76 9.98
C PRO A 372 5.45 -4.92 8.98
N TYR A 373 4.40 -4.93 8.15
CA TYR A 373 4.17 -5.99 7.18
C TYR A 373 5.10 -5.94 5.96
N LEU A 374 5.71 -4.79 5.69
CA LEU A 374 6.59 -4.56 4.55
C LEU A 374 8.06 -4.49 4.97
N GLU A 375 8.44 -3.38 5.59
CA GLU A 375 9.84 -3.14 5.95
C GLU A 375 10.30 -3.99 7.13
N GLY A 376 9.39 -4.46 8.00
CA GLY A 376 9.75 -5.25 9.19
C GLY A 376 10.63 -6.47 8.88
N GLY A 377 10.48 -7.05 7.69
CA GLY A 377 11.30 -8.17 7.22
C GLY A 377 12.68 -7.79 6.66
N PHE A 378 12.99 -6.51 6.48
CA PHE A 378 14.24 -6.08 5.86
C PHE A 378 15.40 -6.20 6.85
N GLY A 379 16.43 -6.96 6.45
CA GLY A 379 17.70 -7.07 7.16
C GLY A 379 18.81 -6.24 6.51
N PRO A 380 20.02 -6.24 7.10
CA PRO A 380 21.14 -5.41 6.64
C PRO A 380 21.50 -5.56 5.16
N LYS A 381 21.29 -6.73 4.56
CA LYS A 381 21.60 -7.00 3.15
C LYS A 381 20.74 -6.20 2.15
N VAL A 382 19.56 -5.67 2.61
CA VAL A 382 18.67 -4.88 1.78
C VAL A 382 19.20 -3.46 1.61
N PHE A 383 19.96 -2.97 2.59
CA PHE A 383 20.45 -1.60 2.64
C PHE A 383 21.90 -1.53 2.18
N ASN A 384 22.17 -0.96 1.04
CA ASN A 384 23.50 -0.71 0.53
C ASN A 384 24.01 0.72 0.82
N TYR A 385 23.14 1.56 1.40
CA TYR A 385 23.51 2.88 1.93
C TYR A 385 23.42 2.85 3.45
N PRO A 386 24.55 2.90 4.18
CA PRO A 386 24.59 2.67 5.61
C PRO A 386 23.88 3.80 6.40
N ASN A 387 23.29 3.43 7.52
CA ASN A 387 22.70 4.36 8.46
C ASN A 387 23.78 5.19 9.16
N THR A 388 23.71 6.51 9.04
CA THR A 388 24.70 7.43 9.64
C THR A 388 24.48 7.66 11.13
N TYR A 389 23.28 7.40 11.69
CA TYR A 389 22.97 7.56 13.11
C TYR A 389 23.27 6.31 13.92
N LYS A 390 22.99 5.14 13.35
CA LYS A 390 23.15 3.83 14.00
C LYS A 390 23.67 2.80 13.00
N PRO A 391 24.94 2.91 12.59
CA PRO A 391 25.48 2.05 11.54
C PRO A 391 25.48 0.54 11.87
N GLU A 392 25.40 0.18 13.16
CA GLU A 392 25.29 -1.20 13.63
C GLU A 392 23.87 -1.78 13.50
N PHE A 393 22.85 -0.93 13.30
CA PHE A 393 21.46 -1.32 13.18
C PHE A 393 20.90 -0.90 11.84
N ILE A 394 20.99 -1.77 10.85
CA ILE A 394 20.51 -1.54 9.48
C ILE A 394 19.35 -2.50 9.23
N TYR A 395 18.16 -2.14 9.75
CA TYR A 395 16.96 -2.95 9.66
C TYR A 395 15.77 -2.13 9.16
N GLY A 396 14.81 -2.79 8.54
CA GLY A 396 13.59 -2.16 8.02
C GLY A 396 12.78 -1.40 9.07
N MET A 397 12.85 -1.82 10.34
CA MET A 397 12.22 -1.13 11.46
C MET A 397 12.90 0.18 11.89
N GLN A 398 13.94 0.59 11.19
CA GLN A 398 14.65 1.85 11.39
C GLN A 398 14.58 2.72 10.13
N THR A 399 13.61 2.45 9.25
CA THR A 399 13.48 3.19 8.00
C THR A 399 12.66 4.47 8.15
N ASN A 400 12.90 5.36 7.21
CA ASN A 400 12.06 6.50 6.90
C ASN A 400 11.61 6.38 5.44
N CYS A 401 10.30 6.40 5.21
CA CYS A 401 9.74 6.24 3.87
C CYS A 401 10.34 7.23 2.87
N MET A 402 10.39 8.52 3.24
CA MET A 402 10.91 9.59 2.37
C MET A 402 12.41 9.42 2.09
N SER A 403 13.22 9.06 3.08
CA SER A 403 14.66 8.83 2.91
C SER A 403 14.93 7.69 1.94
N CYS A 404 14.24 6.57 2.10
CA CYS A 404 14.35 5.41 1.22
C CYS A 404 13.89 5.75 -0.20
N HIS A 405 12.75 6.40 -0.34
CA HIS A 405 12.17 6.78 -1.64
C HIS A 405 12.94 7.88 -2.36
N ALA A 406 13.70 8.72 -1.65
CA ALA A 406 14.60 9.70 -2.24
C ALA A 406 15.66 9.07 -3.17
N LEU A 407 16.00 7.81 -2.95
CA LEU A 407 16.98 7.06 -3.77
C LEU A 407 16.33 6.41 -5.01
N ALA A 408 15.07 6.64 -5.29
CA ALA A 408 14.39 6.09 -6.46
C ALA A 408 14.97 6.69 -7.77
N THR A 409 15.73 5.86 -8.51
CA THR A 409 16.38 6.25 -9.77
C THR A 409 16.21 5.16 -10.84
N TYR A 410 16.24 5.56 -12.10
CA TYR A 410 16.24 4.64 -13.23
C TYR A 410 17.68 4.24 -13.59
N LYS A 411 17.95 2.94 -13.55
CA LYS A 411 19.28 2.32 -13.74
C LYS A 411 20.35 2.77 -12.74
N GLY A 412 19.94 3.39 -11.65
CA GLY A 412 20.85 3.77 -10.60
C GLY A 412 21.41 2.57 -9.83
N THR A 413 22.55 2.79 -9.20
CA THR A 413 23.21 1.83 -8.30
C THR A 413 22.83 2.07 -6.84
N ALA A 414 22.19 3.21 -6.54
CA ALA A 414 21.67 3.50 -5.22
C ALA A 414 20.58 2.49 -4.88
N GLY A 415 20.72 1.82 -3.74
CA GLY A 415 19.73 0.92 -3.22
C GLY A 415 18.94 1.57 -2.09
N TYR A 416 18.42 0.76 -1.18
CA TYR A 416 17.65 1.28 -0.05
C TYR A 416 18.56 1.87 1.02
N THR A 417 18.01 2.84 1.75
CA THR A 417 18.59 3.41 2.96
C THR A 417 17.60 3.32 4.13
N THR A 418 18.06 3.67 5.31
CA THR A 418 17.26 3.70 6.51
C THR A 418 16.69 5.12 6.78
N ASP A 419 17.08 5.77 7.85
CA ASP A 419 16.42 6.92 8.47
C ASP A 419 17.25 8.21 8.45
N GLN A 420 17.86 8.55 7.34
CA GLN A 420 18.80 9.68 7.25
C GLN A 420 18.39 10.69 6.18
N TYR A 421 18.96 11.90 6.23
CA TYR A 421 18.78 12.91 5.20
C TYR A 421 19.48 12.52 3.90
N ILE A 422 18.78 12.66 2.80
CA ILE A 422 19.31 12.45 1.44
C ILE A 422 19.22 13.77 0.67
N ASP A 423 20.38 14.34 0.33
CA ASP A 423 20.46 15.51 -0.54
C ASP A 423 20.23 15.09 -2.00
N MET A 424 19.15 15.57 -2.61
CA MET A 424 18.76 15.24 -3.97
C MET A 424 19.71 15.78 -5.04
N LYS A 425 20.65 16.66 -4.69
CA LYS A 425 21.74 17.13 -5.59
C LYS A 425 23.08 16.46 -5.35
N ASN A 426 23.13 15.43 -4.52
CA ASN A 426 24.37 14.74 -4.20
C ASN A 426 24.89 13.93 -5.41
N LEU A 427 25.88 14.48 -6.13
CA LEU A 427 26.50 13.82 -7.29
C LEU A 427 27.18 12.48 -6.95
N LYS A 428 27.58 12.23 -5.70
CA LYS A 428 28.13 10.92 -5.31
C LYS A 428 27.05 9.82 -5.33
N LEU A 429 25.78 10.18 -5.15
CA LEU A 429 24.67 9.25 -5.16
C LEU A 429 24.01 9.14 -6.53
N PHE A 430 23.90 10.26 -7.27
CA PHE A 430 22.99 10.36 -8.40
C PHE A 430 23.64 10.70 -9.74
N LYS A 431 24.98 10.76 -9.81
CA LYS A 431 25.67 11.09 -11.06
C LYS A 431 25.32 10.08 -12.17
N ASN A 432 24.86 10.59 -13.31
CA ASN A 432 24.38 9.83 -14.47
C ASN A 432 23.10 9.00 -14.23
N ASP A 433 22.48 9.13 -13.06
CA ASP A 433 21.17 8.54 -12.77
C ASP A 433 20.03 9.46 -13.21
N ILE A 434 18.85 8.91 -13.33
CA ILE A 434 17.61 9.66 -13.59
C ILE A 434 16.70 9.47 -12.37
N GLN A 435 16.50 10.54 -11.62
CA GLN A 435 15.61 10.54 -10.46
C GLN A 435 14.16 10.36 -10.89
N LEU A 436 13.42 9.50 -10.19
CA LEU A 436 12.05 9.09 -10.51
C LEU A 436 11.00 9.79 -9.64
N ASP A 437 11.27 11.02 -9.21
CA ASP A 437 10.38 11.78 -8.34
C ASP A 437 9.89 10.94 -7.14
N PHE A 438 10.81 10.22 -6.47
CA PHE A 438 10.58 9.35 -5.31
C PHE A 438 9.79 8.05 -5.60
N LEU A 439 9.43 7.72 -6.84
CA LEU A 439 8.55 6.60 -7.14
C LEU A 439 9.32 5.36 -7.65
N TRP A 440 9.72 4.47 -6.75
CA TRP A 440 10.32 3.17 -7.09
C TRP A 440 9.45 2.32 -8.02
N SER A 441 8.13 2.49 -7.98
CA SER A 441 7.19 1.74 -8.81
C SER A 441 7.38 1.97 -10.32
N ILE A 442 7.93 3.09 -10.74
CA ILE A 442 8.27 3.37 -12.13
C ILE A 442 9.38 2.42 -12.58
N GLN A 443 10.46 2.29 -11.80
CA GLN A 443 11.58 1.39 -12.13
C GLN A 443 11.18 -0.08 -12.10
N GLY A 444 10.52 -0.52 -11.02
CA GLY A 444 10.23 -1.93 -10.78
C GLY A 444 9.33 -2.58 -11.84
N ASN A 445 8.58 -1.79 -12.58
CA ASN A 445 7.69 -2.29 -13.63
C ASN A 445 8.27 -2.22 -15.04
N MET A 446 9.42 -1.56 -15.21
CA MET A 446 10.12 -1.51 -16.49
C MET A 446 10.80 -2.84 -16.87
N ASP A 447 11.27 -3.59 -15.87
CA ASP A 447 12.00 -4.85 -16.10
C ASP A 447 11.06 -6.04 -16.35
N THR A 448 9.77 -5.91 -16.01
CA THR A 448 8.74 -6.94 -16.23
C THR A 448 8.07 -6.85 -17.62
N LEU A 449 8.35 -5.80 -18.38
CA LEU A 449 7.82 -5.56 -19.73
C LEU A 449 8.76 -6.06 -20.86
N LYS A 450 9.69 -6.96 -20.56
CA LYS A 450 10.56 -7.62 -21.55
C LYS A 450 9.91 -8.87 -22.10
#